data_11a7b752dbed4446e0c798ad1e34400b
#
_entry.id   11a7b752dbed4446e0c798ad1e34400b
#
_cell.length_a   1.000
_cell.length_b   1.000
_cell.length_c   1.000
_cell.angle_alpha   90.00
_cell.angle_beta   90.00
_cell.angle_gamma   90.00
#
_symmetry.space_group_name_H-M   'P 1'
#
loop_
_entity.id
_entity.type
_entity.pdbx_description
1 polymer ?
#
loop_
_entity_poly.entity_id
_entity_poly.type
_entity_poly.pdbx_seq_one_letter_code
_entity_poly.pdbx_strand_id
1 'polypeptide(L)'
;MHKADTNCSFCYSGETSLCESCATRRVERKEIITEIIDTEIKYGRDLRIIFDEFYRPMMVAGLLSQEQLANVFLNVEELLQVNAKFTEALKDAIEIALDQGDEDLCSVSMGKLFLDALPMLGAFKSYCTRQVSTIYN
;
A
#
# COMPACT_ATOMS: atom_id res chain seq x y z
N MET A 1 14.74 28.33 18.39
CA MET A 1 13.82 27.20 18.53
C MET A 1 12.60 27.47 17.66
N HIS A 2 12.66 27.05 16.39
CA HIS A 2 11.49 27.15 15.53
C HIS A 2 10.44 26.17 16.04
N LYS A 3 9.37 26.70 16.61
CA LYS A 3 8.13 25.92 16.73
C LYS A 3 7.80 25.42 15.35
N ALA A 4 7.51 24.16 15.24
CA ALA A 4 6.95 23.54 14.07
C ALA A 4 5.59 24.19 13.81
N ASP A 5 5.60 25.42 13.33
CA ASP A 5 4.39 26.15 13.03
C ASP A 5 3.83 25.60 11.74
N THR A 6 2.74 24.86 11.89
CA THR A 6 1.80 24.55 10.83
C THR A 6 1.38 25.81 10.01
N ASN A 7 1.83 26.98 10.40
CA ASN A 7 1.63 28.30 9.79
C ASN A 7 2.94 29.00 9.44
N CYS A 8 3.92 28.28 8.92
CA CYS A 8 5.01 28.96 8.27
C CYS A 8 4.49 29.54 6.95
N SER A 9 4.04 30.79 6.98
CA SER A 9 3.52 31.49 5.80
C SER A 9 4.54 31.54 4.65
N PHE A 10 5.82 31.42 4.97
CA PHE A 10 6.93 31.42 4.04
C PHE A 10 7.04 30.09 3.27
N CYS A 11 6.79 28.98 3.92
CA CYS A 11 6.83 27.66 3.28
C CYS A 11 5.53 27.36 2.51
N TYR A 12 4.47 28.06 2.80
CA TYR A 12 3.18 27.95 2.13
C TYR A 12 3.10 28.73 0.81
N SER A 13 3.92 29.75 0.64
CA SER A 13 3.86 30.63 -0.53
C SER A 13 4.62 30.11 -1.77
N GLY A 14 5.16 28.89 -1.71
CA GLY A 14 5.82 28.29 -2.87
C GLY A 14 7.20 28.88 -3.19
N GLU A 15 7.77 29.67 -2.30
CA GLU A 15 9.10 30.21 -2.47
C GLU A 15 10.19 29.15 -2.24
N THR A 16 11.33 29.33 -2.90
CA THR A 16 12.40 28.36 -3.06
C THR A 16 13.19 28.01 -1.79
N SER A 17 12.98 28.73 -0.69
CA SER A 17 13.68 28.47 0.58
C SER A 17 12.71 28.03 1.66
N LEU A 18 12.83 26.78 2.06
CA LEU A 18 12.11 26.22 3.20
C LEU A 18 12.88 26.48 4.49
N CYS A 19 12.16 26.68 5.60
CA CYS A 19 12.80 26.64 6.90
C CYS A 19 13.31 25.20 7.15
N GLU A 20 14.30 25.06 8.04
CA GLU A 20 14.92 23.77 8.35
C GLU A 20 13.90 22.70 8.75
N SER A 21 12.92 23.06 9.56
CA SER A 21 11.86 22.14 9.98
C SER A 21 10.99 21.65 8.80
N CYS A 22 10.58 22.56 7.91
CA CYS A 22 9.80 22.19 6.73
C CYS A 22 10.62 21.37 5.74
N ALA A 23 11.91 21.67 5.56
CA ALA A 23 12.81 20.91 4.71
C ALA A 23 12.96 19.46 5.23
N THR A 24 13.17 19.30 6.52
CA THR A 24 13.27 17.97 7.17
C THR A 24 11.99 17.17 6.99
N ARG A 25 10.84 17.76 7.25
CA ARG A 25 9.53 17.08 7.08
C ARG A 25 9.28 16.69 5.64
N ARG A 26 9.72 17.47 4.68
CA ARG A 26 9.58 17.16 3.25
C ARG A 26 10.38 15.92 2.89
N VAL A 27 11.63 15.81 3.37
CA VAL A 27 12.47 14.62 3.17
C VAL A 27 11.87 13.40 3.83
N GLU A 28 11.50 13.50 5.10
CA GLU A 28 10.87 12.41 5.85
C GLU A 28 9.58 11.92 5.18
N ARG A 29 8.74 12.84 4.72
CA ARG A 29 7.51 12.50 4.02
C ARG A 29 7.77 11.73 2.73
N LYS A 30 8.75 12.13 1.95
CA LYS A 30 9.16 11.42 0.73
C LYS A 30 9.65 10.01 1.05
N GLU A 31 10.47 9.86 2.08
CA GLU A 31 10.97 8.55 2.52
C GLU A 31 9.81 7.63 2.93
N ILE A 32 8.84 8.14 3.69
CA ILE A 32 7.65 7.39 4.12
C ILE A 32 6.82 6.96 2.90
N ILE A 33 6.57 7.84 1.94
CA ILE A 33 5.83 7.50 0.72
C ILE A 33 6.55 6.40 -0.06
N THR A 34 7.86 6.52 -0.20
CA THR A 34 8.68 5.51 -0.88
C THR A 34 8.62 4.16 -0.16
N GLU A 35 8.71 4.16 1.16
CA GLU A 35 8.61 2.94 1.97
C GLU A 35 7.23 2.28 1.83
N ILE A 36 6.15 3.06 1.86
CA ILE A 36 4.79 2.52 1.66
C ILE A 36 4.70 1.76 0.34
N ILE A 37 5.23 2.33 -0.74
CA ILE A 37 5.19 1.71 -2.05
C ILE A 37 6.06 0.46 -2.13
N ASP A 38 7.28 0.53 -1.63
CA ASP A 38 8.20 -0.59 -1.64
C ASP A 38 7.66 -1.78 -0.83
N THR A 39 7.06 -1.50 0.33
CA THR A 39 6.45 -2.55 1.16
C THR A 39 5.21 -3.14 0.50
N GLU A 40 4.39 -2.33 -0.17
CA GLU A 40 3.22 -2.82 -0.89
C GLU A 40 3.59 -3.69 -2.09
N ILE A 41 4.64 -3.32 -2.82
CA ILE A 41 5.19 -4.14 -3.91
C ILE A 41 5.71 -5.49 -3.40
N LYS A 42 6.45 -5.48 -2.30
CA LYS A 42 6.96 -6.72 -1.66
C LYS A 42 5.82 -7.61 -1.21
N TYR A 43 4.83 -7.03 -0.55
CA TYR A 43 3.63 -7.75 -0.12
C TYR A 43 2.91 -8.43 -1.30
N GLY A 44 2.74 -7.72 -2.40
CA GLY A 44 2.16 -8.30 -3.62
C GLY A 44 2.99 -9.44 -4.22
N ARG A 45 4.30 -9.35 -4.11
CA ARG A 45 5.20 -10.42 -4.52
C ARG A 45 5.01 -11.67 -3.66
N ASP A 46 4.93 -11.50 -2.35
CA ASP A 46 4.72 -12.60 -1.41
C ASP A 46 3.37 -13.28 -1.63
N LEU A 47 2.30 -12.50 -1.83
CA LEU A 47 0.98 -13.02 -2.18
C LEU A 47 1.00 -13.83 -3.49
N ARG A 48 1.75 -13.36 -4.47
CA ARG A 48 1.89 -14.05 -5.76
C ARG A 48 2.61 -15.38 -5.62
N ILE A 49 3.63 -15.44 -4.78
CA ILE A 49 4.33 -16.70 -4.45
C ILE A 49 3.35 -17.69 -3.81
N ILE A 50 2.56 -17.26 -2.84
CA ILE A 50 1.54 -18.12 -2.22
C ILE A 50 0.56 -18.64 -3.26
N PHE A 51 0.10 -17.79 -4.15
CA PHE A 51 -0.87 -18.14 -5.18
C PHE A 51 -0.29 -19.06 -6.26
N ASP A 52 0.87 -18.71 -6.82
CA ASP A 52 1.45 -19.43 -7.95
C ASP A 52 2.16 -20.73 -7.54
N GLU A 53 2.85 -20.73 -6.40
CA GLU A 53 3.67 -21.86 -5.97
C GLU A 53 2.93 -22.86 -5.06
N PHE A 54 1.84 -22.46 -4.44
CA PHE A 54 1.10 -23.31 -3.52
C PHE A 54 -0.37 -23.49 -3.91
N TYR A 55 -1.14 -22.43 -4.01
CA TYR A 55 -2.58 -22.51 -4.28
C TYR A 55 -2.87 -23.15 -5.64
N ARG A 56 -2.32 -22.62 -6.70
CA ARG A 56 -2.58 -23.08 -8.07
C ARG A 56 -2.14 -24.54 -8.28
N PRO A 57 -0.93 -24.97 -7.88
CA PRO A 57 -0.53 -26.37 -7.99
C PRO A 57 -1.43 -27.31 -7.21
N MET A 58 -1.87 -26.97 -6.02
CA MET A 58 -2.78 -27.81 -5.22
C MET A 58 -4.15 -27.90 -5.85
N MET A 59 -4.65 -26.83 -6.43
CA MET A 59 -5.92 -26.80 -7.15
C MET A 59 -5.85 -27.70 -8.39
N VAL A 60 -4.80 -27.57 -9.20
CA VAL A 60 -4.63 -28.34 -10.44
C VAL A 60 -4.42 -29.83 -10.15
N ALA A 61 -3.67 -30.17 -9.11
CA ALA A 61 -3.43 -31.54 -8.71
C ALA A 61 -4.68 -32.24 -8.16
N GLY A 62 -5.72 -31.49 -7.80
CA GLY A 62 -6.96 -32.04 -7.24
C GLY A 62 -6.80 -32.71 -5.87
N LEU A 63 -5.74 -32.36 -5.15
CA LEU A 63 -5.42 -32.93 -3.82
C LEU A 63 -6.37 -32.47 -2.72
N LEU A 64 -6.95 -31.28 -2.89
CA LEU A 64 -7.85 -30.66 -1.94
C LEU A 64 -9.16 -30.30 -2.63
N SER A 65 -10.27 -30.44 -1.89
CA SER A 65 -11.56 -29.91 -2.34
C SER A 65 -11.58 -28.38 -2.38
N GLN A 66 -12.56 -27.79 -3.05
CA GLN A 66 -12.77 -26.34 -3.07
C GLN A 66 -12.90 -25.76 -1.65
N GLU A 67 -13.61 -26.46 -0.77
CA GLU A 67 -13.79 -26.07 0.62
C GLU A 67 -12.46 -26.12 1.40
N GLN A 68 -11.67 -27.17 1.21
CA GLN A 68 -10.36 -27.30 1.83
C GLN A 68 -9.38 -26.21 1.35
N LEU A 69 -9.38 -25.92 0.04
CA LEU A 69 -8.58 -24.83 -0.52
C LEU A 69 -8.99 -23.49 0.09
N ALA A 70 -10.27 -23.22 0.23
CA ALA A 70 -10.78 -21.99 0.84
C ALA A 70 -10.42 -21.89 2.32
N ASN A 71 -10.35 -23.00 3.04
CA ASN A 71 -9.96 -23.02 4.45
C ASN A 71 -8.47 -22.82 4.66
N VAL A 72 -7.62 -23.28 3.74
CA VAL A 72 -6.15 -23.15 3.82
C VAL A 72 -5.70 -21.78 3.34
N PHE A 73 -6.16 -21.34 2.17
CA PHE A 73 -5.69 -20.13 1.50
C PHE A 73 -6.58 -18.90 1.73
N LEU A 74 -7.76 -19.12 2.30
CA LEU A 74 -8.73 -18.06 2.58
C LEU A 74 -9.06 -17.24 1.31
N ASN A 75 -8.98 -15.92 1.41
CA ASN A 75 -9.24 -15.02 0.28
C ASN A 75 -7.95 -14.45 -0.34
N VAL A 76 -6.90 -15.27 -0.44
CA VAL A 76 -5.59 -14.81 -0.96
C VAL A 76 -5.69 -14.25 -2.38
N GLU A 77 -6.54 -14.80 -3.22
CA GLU A 77 -6.77 -14.29 -4.58
C GLU A 77 -7.36 -12.88 -4.57
N GLU A 78 -8.34 -12.63 -3.71
CA GLU A 78 -8.91 -11.29 -3.52
C GLU A 78 -7.86 -10.30 -3.00
N LEU A 79 -7.05 -10.70 -2.02
CA LEU A 79 -5.93 -9.89 -1.52
C LEU A 79 -4.95 -9.54 -2.63
N LEU A 80 -4.63 -10.51 -3.51
CA LEU A 80 -3.75 -10.28 -4.64
C LEU A 80 -4.32 -9.25 -5.63
N GLN A 81 -5.61 -9.34 -5.91
CA GLN A 81 -6.29 -8.40 -6.81
C GLN A 81 -6.33 -6.98 -6.24
N VAL A 82 -6.70 -6.82 -4.98
CA VAL A 82 -6.77 -5.49 -4.35
C VAL A 82 -5.38 -4.88 -4.16
N ASN A 83 -4.37 -5.70 -3.86
CA ASN A 83 -2.98 -5.25 -3.81
C ASN A 83 -2.51 -4.74 -5.18
N ALA A 84 -2.79 -5.48 -6.25
CA ALA A 84 -2.40 -5.08 -7.61
C ALA A 84 -2.99 -3.71 -7.99
N LYS A 85 -4.27 -3.49 -7.72
CA LYS A 85 -4.94 -2.21 -7.98
C LYS A 85 -4.37 -1.07 -7.16
N PHE A 86 -4.13 -1.30 -5.87
CA PHE A 86 -3.58 -0.28 -4.99
C PHE A 86 -2.13 0.08 -5.37
N THR A 87 -1.31 -0.92 -5.66
CA THR A 87 0.07 -0.71 -6.12
C THR A 87 0.13 0.07 -7.43
N GLU A 88 -0.77 -0.23 -8.37
CA GLU A 88 -0.89 0.53 -9.62
C GLU A 88 -1.25 2.00 -9.36
N ALA A 89 -2.25 2.26 -8.52
CA ALA A 89 -2.65 3.61 -8.16
C ALA A 89 -1.51 4.40 -7.48
N LEU A 90 -0.74 3.75 -6.61
CA LEU A 90 0.44 4.34 -5.97
C LEU A 90 1.52 4.70 -6.99
N LYS A 91 1.83 3.79 -7.90
CA LYS A 91 2.83 4.02 -8.96
C LYS A 91 2.41 5.15 -9.89
N ASP A 92 1.16 5.17 -10.32
CA ASP A 92 0.62 6.20 -11.19
C ASP A 92 0.70 7.59 -10.55
N ALA A 93 0.35 7.69 -9.26
CA ALA A 93 0.42 8.95 -8.54
C ALA A 93 1.86 9.49 -8.45
N ILE A 94 2.84 8.61 -8.27
CA ILE A 94 4.25 9.01 -8.25
C ILE A 94 4.73 9.40 -9.64
N GLU A 95 4.41 8.62 -10.66
CA GLU A 95 4.80 8.92 -12.03
C GLU A 95 4.27 10.28 -12.47
N ILE A 96 3.00 10.57 -12.18
CA ILE A 96 2.40 11.87 -12.46
C ILE A 96 3.15 13.00 -11.74
N ALA A 97 3.47 12.83 -10.45
CA ALA A 97 4.21 13.82 -9.69
C ALA A 97 5.60 14.09 -10.28
N LEU A 98 6.34 13.03 -10.61
CA LEU A 98 7.67 13.13 -11.20
C LEU A 98 7.63 13.78 -12.59
N ASP A 99 6.65 13.45 -13.42
CA ASP A 99 6.46 14.06 -14.74
C ASP A 99 6.18 15.56 -14.66
N GLN A 100 5.58 16.00 -13.58
CA GLN A 100 5.34 17.42 -13.29
C GLN A 100 6.55 18.14 -12.65
N GLY A 101 7.65 17.44 -12.45
CA GLY A 101 8.85 17.98 -11.80
C GLY A 101 8.78 18.00 -10.27
N ASP A 102 7.80 17.34 -9.68
CA ASP A 102 7.64 17.24 -8.21
C ASP A 102 8.48 16.09 -7.67
N GLU A 103 9.79 16.30 -7.60
CA GLU A 103 10.75 15.29 -7.12
C GLU A 103 10.57 14.89 -5.66
N ASP A 104 9.99 15.78 -4.84
CA ASP A 104 9.74 15.54 -3.42
C ASP A 104 8.37 14.91 -3.15
N LEU A 105 7.60 14.63 -4.19
CA LEU A 105 6.27 14.00 -4.11
C LEU A 105 5.29 14.82 -3.25
N CYS A 106 5.43 16.13 -3.23
CA CYS A 106 4.59 17.04 -2.43
C CYS A 106 3.13 17.04 -2.86
N SER A 107 2.87 16.81 -4.15
CA SER A 107 1.52 16.76 -4.73
C SER A 107 0.81 15.43 -4.51
N VAL A 108 1.52 14.40 -4.07
CA VAL A 108 0.93 13.08 -3.83
C VAL A 108 0.09 13.10 -2.57
N SER A 109 -1.20 12.83 -2.70
CA SER A 109 -2.14 12.73 -1.59
C SER A 109 -2.33 11.28 -1.15
N MET A 110 -1.57 10.84 -0.15
CA MET A 110 -1.69 9.49 0.40
C MET A 110 -3.06 9.24 1.00
N GLY A 111 -3.64 10.23 1.67
CA GLY A 111 -4.98 10.11 2.24
C GLY A 111 -6.03 9.80 1.18
N LYS A 112 -5.99 10.47 0.03
CA LYS A 112 -6.90 10.20 -1.08
C LYS A 112 -6.71 8.80 -1.65
N LEU A 113 -5.45 8.37 -1.84
CA LEU A 113 -5.13 7.03 -2.34
C LEU A 113 -5.68 5.93 -1.42
N PHE A 114 -5.55 6.10 -0.10
CA PHE A 114 -6.13 5.16 0.86
C PHE A 114 -7.65 5.20 0.89
N LEU A 115 -8.27 6.37 0.76
CA LEU A 115 -9.73 6.48 0.68
C LEU A 115 -10.28 5.78 -0.57
N ASP A 116 -9.63 5.94 -1.70
CA ASP A 116 -10.00 5.27 -2.94
C ASP A 116 -9.79 3.75 -2.88
N ALA A 117 -8.88 3.29 -1.98
CA ALA A 117 -8.57 1.89 -1.76
C ALA A 117 -9.37 1.24 -0.59
N LEU A 118 -10.44 1.89 -0.11
CA LEU A 118 -11.27 1.33 0.97
C LEU A 118 -11.73 -0.12 0.77
N PRO A 119 -12.07 -0.59 -0.45
CA PRO A 119 -12.40 -2.00 -0.68
C PRO A 119 -11.29 -2.97 -0.25
N MET A 120 -10.02 -2.55 -0.29
CA MET A 120 -8.87 -3.33 0.20
C MET A 120 -9.01 -3.65 1.68
N LEU A 121 -9.50 -2.72 2.49
CA LEU A 121 -9.70 -2.92 3.94
C LEU A 121 -10.73 -4.02 4.22
N GLY A 122 -11.77 -4.13 3.39
CA GLY A 122 -12.74 -5.21 3.47
C GLY A 122 -12.12 -6.59 3.23
N ALA A 123 -11.24 -6.71 2.25
CA ALA A 123 -10.50 -7.92 1.95
C ALA A 123 -9.58 -8.34 3.12
N PHE A 124 -8.85 -7.41 3.71
CA PHE A 124 -8.02 -7.65 4.89
C PHE A 124 -8.84 -8.07 6.10
N LYS A 125 -9.96 -7.40 6.35
CA LYS A 125 -10.87 -7.76 7.44
C LYS A 125 -11.36 -9.20 7.28
N SER A 126 -11.77 -9.58 6.09
CA SER A 126 -12.22 -10.93 5.77
C SER A 126 -11.11 -11.96 6.02
N TYR A 127 -9.90 -11.70 5.55
CA TYR A 127 -8.75 -12.58 5.76
C TYR A 127 -8.43 -12.76 7.24
N CYS A 128 -8.29 -11.69 7.99
CA CYS A 128 -7.93 -11.73 9.40
C CYS A 128 -9.00 -12.42 10.26
N THR A 129 -10.27 -12.17 9.99
CA THR A 129 -11.38 -12.79 10.71
C THR A 129 -11.42 -14.30 10.48
N ARG A 130 -11.24 -14.75 9.26
CA ARG A 130 -11.27 -16.17 8.89
C ARG A 130 -10.04 -16.91 9.40
N GLN A 131 -8.86 -16.27 9.39
CA GLN A 131 -7.63 -16.86 9.90
C GLN A 131 -7.73 -17.20 11.39
N VAL A 132 -8.27 -16.30 12.19
CA VAL A 132 -8.47 -16.53 13.63
C VAL A 132 -9.40 -17.72 13.85
N SER A 133 -10.49 -17.82 13.10
CA SER A 133 -11.43 -18.93 13.21
C SER A 133 -10.79 -20.28 12.87
N THR A 134 -9.84 -20.32 11.98
CA THR A 134 -9.13 -21.55 11.56
C THR A 134 -8.14 -22.03 12.61
N ILE A 135 -7.57 -21.12 13.40
CA ILE A 135 -6.59 -21.48 14.46
C ILE A 135 -7.28 -22.09 15.69
N TYR A 136 -8.52 -21.72 15.97
CA TYR A 136 -9.27 -22.14 17.16
C TYR A 136 -10.26 -23.29 16.93
N ASN A 137 -10.36 -23.83 15.73
CA ASN A 137 -11.13 -25.03 15.39
C ASN A 137 -10.22 -26.19 15.07
#